data_7c8b1978e7ed8be6e2922303fd082212
#
_entry.id   7c8b1978e7ed8be6e2922303fd082212
#
_cell.length_a   1.000
_cell.length_b   1.000
_cell.length_c   1.000
_cell.angle_alpha   90.00
_cell.angle_beta   90.00
_cell.angle_gamma   90.00
#
_symmetry.space_group_name_H-M   'P 1'
#
loop_
_entity.id
_entity.type
_entity.pdbx_description
1 polymer ?
#
loop_
_entity_poly.entity_id
_entity_poly.type
_entity_poly.pdbx_seq_one_letter_code
_entity_poly.pdbx_strand_id
1 'polypeptide(L)'
;MRLFCFHHAGSSALMYNQLKINGMIIHPIQLNGRDNNKKPYFNSCIEAADSIYEEIEPYLSEPYMFFAHSMGTWIAYAVLCKIIKMNQSQPIKFIISAFCHPFIKIDDAPWIPNTELDDNDFKEEVKRWGANKQL
;
A
#
# COMPACT_ATOMS: atom_id res chain seq x y z
N MET A 1 -16.15 10.70 8.07
CA MET A 1 -14.88 10.80 7.36
C MET A 1 -14.37 9.40 7.04
N ARG A 2 -13.80 9.17 5.84
CA ARG A 2 -13.32 7.86 5.39
C ARG A 2 -11.79 7.75 5.51
N LEU A 3 -11.28 6.58 5.93
CA LEU A 3 -9.86 6.26 5.97
C LEU A 3 -9.59 5.09 5.02
N PHE A 4 -8.97 5.35 3.89
CA PHE A 4 -8.50 4.32 2.97
C PHE A 4 -7.18 3.76 3.49
N CYS A 5 -7.11 2.43 3.66
CA CYS A 5 -5.99 1.74 4.30
C CYS A 5 -5.29 0.81 3.30
N PHE A 6 -4.00 1.05 3.07
CA PHE A 6 -3.16 0.31 2.12
C PHE A 6 -2.19 -0.60 2.89
N HIS A 7 -2.28 -1.90 2.66
CA HIS A 7 -1.53 -2.91 3.39
C HIS A 7 -0.08 -3.10 2.88
N HIS A 8 0.77 -3.69 3.72
CA HIS A 8 2.15 -4.04 3.37
C HIS A 8 2.25 -5.26 2.43
N ALA A 9 3.47 -5.53 1.91
CA ALA A 9 3.77 -6.74 1.17
C ALA A 9 3.49 -7.99 2.02
N GLY A 10 3.02 -9.05 1.38
CA GLY A 10 2.68 -10.31 2.07
C GLY A 10 1.39 -10.27 2.90
N SER A 11 0.66 -9.15 2.92
CA SER A 11 -0.62 -8.99 3.63
C SER A 11 -1.78 -8.72 2.68
N SER A 12 -2.93 -8.38 3.25
CA SER A 12 -4.17 -8.09 2.55
C SER A 12 -5.02 -7.06 3.32
N ALA A 13 -6.16 -6.70 2.76
CA ALA A 13 -7.16 -5.85 3.41
C ALA A 13 -7.58 -6.35 4.80
N LEU A 14 -7.51 -7.68 5.04
CA LEU A 14 -7.93 -8.31 6.29
C LEU A 14 -7.18 -7.80 7.53
N MET A 15 -5.94 -7.31 7.35
CA MET A 15 -5.19 -6.74 8.47
C MET A 15 -5.88 -5.55 9.16
N TYR A 16 -6.79 -4.90 8.46
CA TYR A 16 -7.53 -3.74 8.98
C TYR A 16 -8.94 -4.07 9.49
N ASN A 17 -9.38 -5.34 9.45
CA ASN A 17 -10.75 -5.73 9.81
C ASN A 17 -11.11 -5.41 11.27
N GLN A 18 -10.12 -5.38 12.15
CA GLN A 18 -10.33 -5.06 13.57
C GLN A 18 -10.05 -3.59 13.89
N LEU A 19 -9.57 -2.80 12.92
CA LEU A 19 -9.29 -1.38 13.13
C LEU A 19 -10.59 -0.61 13.29
N LYS A 20 -10.76 0.02 14.44
CA LYS A 20 -11.91 0.87 14.75
C LYS A 20 -11.41 2.22 15.25
N ILE A 21 -11.82 3.28 14.58
CA ILE A 21 -11.51 4.67 14.97
C ILE A 21 -12.84 5.43 15.03
N ASN A 22 -13.12 6.05 16.17
CA ASN A 22 -14.37 6.80 16.36
C ASN A 22 -14.52 7.91 15.31
N GLY A 23 -15.68 7.96 14.66
CA GLY A 23 -15.98 8.94 13.62
C GLY A 23 -15.35 8.68 12.26
N MET A 24 -14.70 7.51 12.07
CA MET A 24 -14.12 7.11 10.78
C MET A 24 -14.75 5.84 10.23
N ILE A 25 -14.94 5.82 8.93
CA ILE A 25 -15.28 4.63 8.16
C ILE A 25 -13.94 4.06 7.64
N ILE A 26 -13.53 2.90 8.14
CA ILE A 26 -12.33 2.21 7.66
C ILE A 26 -12.65 1.56 6.33
N HIS A 27 -11.86 1.84 5.31
CA HIS A 27 -11.98 1.28 3.96
C HIS A 27 -10.65 0.61 3.57
N PRO A 28 -10.48 -0.68 3.90
CA PRO A 28 -9.28 -1.41 3.52
C PRO A 28 -9.24 -1.60 2.01
N ILE A 29 -8.11 -1.28 1.39
CA ILE A 29 -7.88 -1.51 -0.04
C ILE A 29 -7.41 -2.95 -0.24
N GLN A 30 -8.15 -3.71 -1.06
CA GLN A 30 -7.83 -5.08 -1.39
C GLN A 30 -7.11 -5.16 -2.73
N LEU A 31 -5.87 -5.60 -2.71
CA LEU A 31 -5.11 -5.84 -3.94
C LEU A 31 -5.50 -7.17 -4.58
N ASN A 32 -5.35 -7.23 -5.90
CA ASN A 32 -5.54 -8.45 -6.68
C ASN A 32 -4.58 -9.56 -6.22
N GLY A 33 -5.01 -10.82 -6.34
CA GLY A 33 -4.22 -11.98 -5.96
C GLY A 33 -4.02 -12.15 -4.45
N ARG A 34 -4.75 -11.42 -3.61
CA ARG A 34 -4.67 -11.53 -2.15
C ARG A 34 -5.96 -12.10 -1.58
N ASP A 35 -5.83 -12.99 -0.58
CA ASP A 35 -6.94 -13.70 0.05
C ASP A 35 -7.88 -14.36 -0.97
N ASN A 36 -9.16 -14.00 -0.91
CA ASN A 36 -10.20 -14.54 -1.80
C ASN A 36 -10.28 -13.79 -3.16
N ASN A 37 -9.51 -12.72 -3.35
CA ASN A 37 -9.44 -12.04 -4.64
C ASN A 37 -8.51 -12.80 -5.59
N LYS A 38 -9.08 -13.65 -6.44
CA LYS A 38 -8.36 -14.51 -7.40
C LYS A 38 -7.99 -13.81 -8.71
N LYS A 39 -8.22 -12.51 -8.84
CA LYS A 39 -7.78 -11.75 -10.01
C LYS A 39 -6.25 -11.81 -10.14
N PRO A 40 -5.69 -11.76 -11.36
CA PRO A 40 -4.24 -11.69 -11.57
C PRO A 40 -3.62 -10.52 -10.80
N TYR A 41 -2.39 -10.70 -10.34
CA TYR A 41 -1.62 -9.61 -9.72
C TYR A 41 -1.47 -8.44 -10.68
N PHE A 42 -1.39 -7.24 -10.13
CA PHE A 42 -1.02 -6.07 -10.92
C PHE A 42 0.46 -6.15 -11.34
N ASN A 43 0.75 -5.74 -12.56
CA ASN A 43 2.13 -5.72 -13.08
C ASN A 43 2.88 -4.45 -12.69
N SER A 44 2.17 -3.43 -12.19
CA SER A 44 2.78 -2.17 -11.76
C SER A 44 1.93 -1.44 -10.72
N CYS A 45 2.56 -0.50 -10.00
CA CYS A 45 1.83 0.41 -9.11
C CYS A 45 0.86 1.32 -9.87
N ILE A 46 1.11 1.60 -11.15
CA ILE A 46 0.23 2.43 -11.99
C ILE A 46 -1.06 1.67 -12.29
N GLU A 47 -0.95 0.40 -12.71
CA GLU A 47 -2.11 -0.46 -12.96
C GLU A 47 -2.94 -0.65 -11.67
N ALA A 48 -2.28 -0.88 -10.55
CA ALA A 48 -2.96 -0.94 -9.25
C ALA A 48 -3.68 0.38 -8.92
N ALA A 49 -3.01 1.52 -9.16
CA ALA A 49 -3.60 2.83 -8.89
C ALA A 49 -4.82 3.14 -9.76
N ASP A 50 -4.80 2.74 -11.03
CA ASP A 50 -5.95 2.92 -11.92
C ASP A 50 -7.17 2.12 -11.42
N SER A 51 -6.98 0.86 -11.07
CA SER A 51 -8.04 -0.01 -10.52
C SER A 51 -8.57 0.49 -9.17
N ILE A 52 -7.68 0.90 -8.27
CA ILE A 52 -8.05 1.42 -6.96
C ILE A 52 -8.77 2.78 -7.10
N TYR A 53 -8.31 3.63 -8.02
CA TYR A 53 -8.98 4.90 -8.28
C TYR A 53 -10.44 4.69 -8.67
N GLU A 54 -10.74 3.76 -9.58
CA GLU A 54 -12.11 3.41 -9.97
C GLU A 54 -12.96 2.95 -8.77
N GLU A 55 -12.36 2.19 -7.85
CA GLU A 55 -13.03 1.72 -6.64
C GLU A 55 -13.38 2.88 -5.68
N ILE A 56 -12.43 3.82 -5.49
CA ILE A 56 -12.59 4.87 -4.47
C ILE A 56 -13.21 6.17 -5.01
N GLU A 57 -13.25 6.38 -6.31
CA GLU A 57 -13.75 7.60 -6.96
C GLU A 57 -15.11 8.08 -6.41
N PRO A 58 -16.11 7.20 -6.19
CA PRO A 58 -17.42 7.61 -5.67
C PRO A 58 -17.37 8.28 -4.29
N TYR A 59 -16.27 8.14 -3.57
CA TYR A 59 -16.11 8.65 -2.20
C TYR A 59 -15.21 9.88 -2.11
N LEU A 60 -14.58 10.32 -3.20
CA LEU A 60 -13.60 11.41 -3.19
C LEU A 60 -14.21 12.80 -3.05
N SER A 61 -15.54 12.94 -3.18
CA SER A 61 -16.26 14.19 -2.94
C SER A 61 -16.40 14.53 -1.45
N GLU A 62 -16.28 13.54 -0.56
CA GLU A 62 -16.32 13.72 0.89
C GLU A 62 -14.91 13.83 1.48
N PRO A 63 -14.73 14.43 2.68
CA PRO A 63 -13.45 14.44 3.37
C PRO A 63 -12.95 13.04 3.68
N TYR A 64 -11.71 12.72 3.25
CA TYR A 64 -11.09 11.41 3.46
C TYR A 64 -9.59 11.53 3.78
N MET A 65 -9.01 10.43 4.25
CA MET A 65 -7.58 10.29 4.52
C MET A 65 -7.04 8.99 3.95
N PHE A 66 -5.72 8.97 3.73
CA PHE A 66 -4.96 7.76 3.42
C PHE A 66 -4.13 7.33 4.62
N PHE A 67 -4.13 6.04 4.90
CA PHE A 67 -3.17 5.35 5.76
C PHE A 67 -2.48 4.26 4.95
N ALA A 68 -1.17 4.31 4.88
CA ALA A 68 -0.39 3.36 4.10
C ALA A 68 0.78 2.80 4.91
N HIS A 69 0.96 1.49 4.85
CA HIS A 69 2.02 0.78 5.56
C HIS A 69 2.98 0.10 4.58
N SER A 70 4.28 0.38 4.72
CA SER A 70 5.35 -0.23 3.93
C SER A 70 5.08 -0.15 2.41
N MET A 71 5.04 -1.27 1.68
CA MET A 71 4.72 -1.33 0.24
C MET A 71 3.45 -0.55 -0.13
N GLY A 72 2.44 -0.56 0.73
CA GLY A 72 1.19 0.18 0.52
C GLY A 72 1.40 1.68 0.29
N THR A 73 2.53 2.24 0.76
CA THR A 73 2.88 3.65 0.56
C THR A 73 3.12 3.98 -0.91
N TRP A 74 3.81 3.10 -1.67
CA TRP A 74 4.01 3.30 -3.10
C TRP A 74 2.70 3.28 -3.87
N ILE A 75 1.82 2.34 -3.52
CA ILE A 75 0.51 2.21 -4.15
C ILE A 75 -0.37 3.42 -3.83
N ALA A 76 -0.45 3.81 -2.56
CA ALA A 76 -1.20 4.99 -2.13
C ALA A 76 -0.69 6.28 -2.79
N TYR A 77 0.64 6.40 -2.96
CA TYR A 77 1.24 7.54 -3.65
C TYR A 77 0.86 7.57 -5.15
N ALA A 78 0.89 6.42 -5.82
CA ALA A 78 0.46 6.31 -7.21
C ALA A 78 -1.04 6.67 -7.37
N VAL A 79 -1.90 6.22 -6.43
CA VAL A 79 -3.31 6.60 -6.38
C VAL A 79 -3.47 8.12 -6.17
N LEU A 80 -2.70 8.72 -5.27
CA LEU A 80 -2.71 10.17 -5.07
C LEU A 80 -2.33 10.93 -6.34
N CYS A 81 -1.30 10.49 -7.06
CA CYS A 81 -0.91 11.07 -8.35
C CYS A 81 -2.05 10.97 -9.37
N LYS A 82 -2.78 9.85 -9.40
CA LYS A 82 -3.95 9.67 -10.26
C LYS A 82 -5.07 10.64 -9.89
N ILE A 83 -5.39 10.78 -8.60
CA ILE A 83 -6.41 11.72 -8.07
C ILE A 83 -6.08 13.15 -8.51
N ILE A 84 -4.83 13.58 -8.36
CA ILE A 84 -4.37 14.91 -8.77
C ILE A 84 -4.54 15.10 -10.29
N LYS A 85 -4.12 14.10 -11.07
CA LYS A 85 -4.24 14.12 -12.54
C LYS A 85 -5.70 14.22 -13.01
N MET A 86 -6.62 13.62 -12.26
CA MET A 86 -8.06 13.65 -12.54
C MET A 86 -8.76 14.89 -11.96
N ASN A 87 -8.02 15.85 -11.38
CA ASN A 87 -8.54 17.06 -10.74
C ASN A 87 -9.60 16.79 -9.65
N GLN A 88 -9.46 15.66 -8.94
CA GLN A 88 -10.31 15.31 -7.82
C GLN A 88 -9.80 15.89 -6.51
N SER A 89 -10.68 15.94 -5.49
CA SER A 89 -10.33 16.39 -4.14
C SER A 89 -9.23 15.49 -3.55
N GLN A 90 -8.18 16.11 -3.01
CA GLN A 90 -7.07 15.38 -2.39
C GLN A 90 -7.42 14.93 -0.97
N PRO A 91 -6.76 13.91 -0.42
CA PRO A 91 -6.93 13.51 0.97
C PRO A 91 -6.51 14.64 1.91
N ILE A 92 -7.26 14.83 3.01
CA ILE A 92 -6.90 15.79 4.07
C ILE A 92 -5.55 15.44 4.69
N LYS A 93 -5.24 14.14 4.77
CA LYS A 93 -3.99 13.61 5.33
C LYS A 93 -3.56 12.35 4.60
N PHE A 94 -2.26 12.21 4.41
CA PHE A 94 -1.61 10.97 4.00
C PHE A 94 -0.67 10.53 5.12
N ILE A 95 -1.05 9.48 5.84
CA ILE A 95 -0.32 8.91 6.97
C ILE A 95 0.52 7.76 6.45
N ILE A 96 1.83 7.85 6.61
CA ILE A 96 2.81 6.86 6.17
C ILE A 96 3.38 6.15 7.39
N SER A 97 3.41 4.83 7.35
CA SER A 97 3.92 3.96 8.41
C SER A 97 4.94 2.97 7.85
N ALA A 98 6.05 2.79 8.58
CA ALA A 98 7.12 1.84 8.26
C ALA A 98 7.62 1.96 6.82
N PHE A 99 7.88 3.19 6.37
CA PHE A 99 8.40 3.49 5.05
C PHE A 99 9.34 4.69 5.09
N CYS A 100 10.38 4.65 4.25
CA CYS A 100 11.28 5.78 4.09
C CYS A 100 10.65 6.89 3.26
N HIS A 101 11.22 8.07 3.32
CA HIS A 101 10.79 9.19 2.49
C HIS A 101 10.88 8.82 0.99
N PRO A 102 9.86 9.07 0.17
CA PRO A 102 9.81 8.63 -1.23
C PRO A 102 10.90 9.22 -2.13
N PHE A 103 11.60 10.25 -1.68
CA PHE A 103 12.72 10.87 -2.39
C PHE A 103 14.10 10.39 -1.90
N ILE A 104 14.18 9.41 -0.99
CA ILE A 104 15.45 8.74 -0.69
C ILE A 104 15.87 7.97 -1.92
N LYS A 105 17.05 8.26 -2.45
CA LYS A 105 17.62 7.50 -3.56
C LYS A 105 17.89 6.06 -3.11
N ILE A 106 17.69 5.10 -3.99
CA ILE A 106 17.95 3.67 -3.72
C ILE A 106 19.39 3.48 -3.24
N ASP A 107 20.35 4.21 -3.81
CA ASP A 107 21.77 4.15 -3.44
C ASP A 107 22.06 4.61 -2.00
N ASP A 108 21.19 5.45 -1.44
CA ASP A 108 21.29 5.92 -0.04
C ASP A 108 20.45 5.07 0.92
N ALA A 109 19.79 4.02 0.43
CA ALA A 109 18.96 3.15 1.24
C ALA A 109 19.83 2.19 2.09
N PRO A 110 19.48 1.97 3.37
CA PRO A 110 20.27 1.12 4.25
C PRO A 110 20.04 -0.40 4.01
N TRP A 111 19.50 -0.78 2.86
CA TRP A 111 19.20 -2.16 2.50
C TRP A 111 19.71 -2.50 1.11
N ILE A 112 20.06 -3.77 0.91
CA ILE A 112 20.42 -4.30 -0.41
C ILE A 112 19.15 -4.43 -1.27
N PRO A 113 19.15 -3.98 -2.53
CA PRO A 113 18.03 -4.20 -3.43
C PRO A 113 17.71 -5.69 -3.58
N ASN A 114 16.48 -6.09 -3.33
CA ASN A 114 16.05 -7.50 -3.39
C ASN A 114 16.23 -8.12 -4.78
N THR A 115 16.30 -7.29 -5.83
CA THR A 115 16.54 -7.73 -7.22
C THR A 115 17.94 -8.24 -7.46
N GLU A 116 18.87 -8.01 -6.54
CA GLU A 116 20.27 -8.48 -6.62
C GLU A 116 20.51 -9.76 -5.81
N LEU A 117 19.49 -10.22 -5.06
CA LEU A 117 19.58 -11.42 -4.24
C LEU A 117 19.05 -12.64 -5.00
N ASP A 118 19.72 -13.78 -4.86
CA ASP A 118 19.12 -15.06 -5.24
C ASP A 118 18.03 -15.49 -4.24
N ASP A 119 17.29 -16.55 -4.55
CA ASP A 119 16.18 -17.02 -3.71
C ASP A 119 16.58 -17.40 -2.28
N ASN A 120 17.81 -17.90 -2.09
CA ASN A 120 18.30 -18.30 -0.77
C ASN A 120 18.73 -17.08 0.02
N ASP A 121 19.48 -16.19 -0.59
CA ASP A 121 19.92 -14.94 0.03
C ASP A 121 18.72 -14.06 0.38
N PHE A 122 17.70 -14.01 -0.50
CA PHE A 122 16.45 -13.32 -0.21
C PHE A 122 15.72 -13.90 1.01
N LYS A 123 15.64 -15.25 1.12
CA LYS A 123 15.02 -15.90 2.29
C LYS A 123 15.78 -15.60 3.57
N GLU A 124 17.10 -15.61 3.54
CA GLU A 124 17.91 -15.27 4.72
C GLU A 124 17.74 -13.81 5.13
N GLU A 125 17.68 -12.90 4.16
CA GLU A 125 17.43 -11.48 4.43
C GLU A 125 16.03 -11.25 5.02
N VAL A 126 14.99 -11.90 4.49
CA VAL A 126 13.63 -11.85 5.03
C VAL A 126 13.57 -12.39 6.47
N LYS A 127 14.34 -13.44 6.79
CA LYS A 127 14.46 -13.94 8.18
C LYS A 127 15.14 -12.93 9.09
N ARG A 128 16.16 -12.20 8.63
CA ARG A 128 16.80 -11.11 9.39
C ARG A 128 15.84 -9.98 9.71
N TRP A 129 14.89 -9.70 8.84
CA TRP A 129 13.83 -8.73 9.07
C TRP A 129 12.76 -9.20 10.06
N GLY A 130 12.90 -10.40 10.61
CA GLY A 130 12.01 -10.96 11.63
C GLY A 130 10.81 -11.70 11.09
N ALA A 131 10.81 -12.09 9.82
CA ALA A 131 9.76 -12.96 9.29
C ALA A 131 9.79 -14.34 9.95
N ASN A 132 8.59 -14.91 10.14
CA ASN A 132 8.41 -16.19 10.83
C ASN A 132 9.18 -17.32 10.16
N LYS A 133 9.70 -18.26 10.97
CA LYS A 133 10.48 -19.46 10.54
C LYS A 133 9.71 -20.45 9.65
N GLN A 134 8.53 -20.11 9.16
CA GLN A 134 7.67 -20.96 8.32
C GLN A 134 7.69 -20.60 6.82
N LEU A 135 8.66 -19.80 6.39
CA LEU A 135 8.93 -19.55 4.96
C LEU A 135 9.91 -20.57 4.39
#